data_ee9209a0decff2c0c9a7a13314abbb6c
#
_entry.id   ee9209a0decff2c0c9a7a13314abbb6c
#
_cell.length_a   1.000
_cell.length_b   1.000
_cell.length_c   1.000
_cell.angle_alpha   90.00
_cell.angle_beta   90.00
_cell.angle_gamma   90.00
#
_symmetry.space_group_name_H-M   'P 1'
#
loop_
_entity.id
_entity.type
_entity.pdbx_description
1 polymer ?
#
loop_
_entity_poly.entity_id
_entity_poly.type
_entity_poly.pdbx_seq_one_letter_code
_entity_poly.pdbx_strand_id
1 'polypeptide(L)'
;NFNSKQKGICKTRMARAIVPNFIHSLDASVMMELACKSTYSMSCIHDSFATQSPNAPKMHRDLREIYQRQFSDDLVQKFKDEVEAQRGSTLEDSPDLGTLDVNTLKDCEYIFS
;
A
#
# COMPACT_ATOMS: atom_id res chain seq x y z
N ASN A 1 -27.63 26.53 -17.54
CA ASN A 1 -27.21 25.51 -18.48
C ASN A 1 -25.79 25.04 -18.13
N PHE A 2 -25.69 24.09 -17.21
CA PHE A 2 -24.46 23.37 -16.99
C PHE A 2 -24.33 22.31 -18.10
N ASN A 3 -23.68 22.66 -19.18
CA ASN A 3 -23.20 21.70 -20.16
C ASN A 3 -22.05 20.91 -19.53
N SER A 4 -22.35 19.84 -18.83
CA SER A 4 -21.39 18.81 -18.51
C SER A 4 -21.03 18.07 -19.80
N LYS A 5 -20.13 18.65 -20.59
CA LYS A 5 -19.42 17.88 -21.61
C LYS A 5 -18.77 16.72 -20.86
N GLN A 6 -19.24 15.51 -21.09
CA GLN A 6 -18.55 14.29 -20.67
C GLN A 6 -17.13 14.39 -21.23
N LYS A 7 -16.20 14.85 -20.38
CA LYS A 7 -14.79 14.85 -20.74
C LYS A 7 -14.36 13.40 -20.82
N GLY A 8 -14.05 12.95 -22.01
CA GLY A 8 -13.46 11.63 -22.23
C GLY A 8 -12.22 11.44 -21.36
N ILE A 9 -11.82 10.20 -21.16
CA ILE A 9 -10.64 9.82 -20.35
C ILE A 9 -9.39 10.51 -20.92
N CYS A 10 -8.75 11.34 -20.10
CA CYS A 10 -7.50 12.00 -20.48
C CYS A 10 -6.32 11.07 -20.17
N LYS A 11 -5.74 10.44 -21.19
CA LYS A 11 -4.62 9.48 -21.06
C LYS A 11 -3.43 10.04 -20.29
N THR A 12 -3.03 11.30 -20.57
CA THR A 12 -1.90 11.93 -19.88
C THR A 12 -2.17 12.15 -18.38
N ARG A 13 -3.39 12.56 -18.03
CA ARG A 13 -3.79 12.74 -16.64
C ARG A 13 -3.85 11.42 -15.90
N MET A 14 -4.32 10.38 -16.55
CA MET A 14 -4.39 9.03 -16.01
C MET A 14 -3.00 8.44 -15.76
N ALA A 15 -2.08 8.59 -16.72
CA ALA A 15 -0.69 8.14 -16.58
C ALA A 15 0.05 8.82 -15.41
N ARG A 16 -0.23 10.11 -15.17
CA ARG A 16 0.35 10.85 -14.02
C ARG A 16 -0.27 10.47 -12.68
N ALA A 17 -1.53 10.08 -12.68
CA ALA A 17 -2.27 9.77 -11.46
C ALA A 17 -2.07 8.32 -10.97
N ILE A 18 -1.73 7.38 -11.87
CA ILE A 18 -1.70 5.96 -11.51
C ILE A 18 -0.62 5.63 -10.48
N VAL A 19 0.56 6.23 -10.61
CA VAL A 19 1.69 5.95 -9.69
C VAL A 19 1.37 6.37 -8.26
N PRO A 20 1.00 7.63 -7.97
CA PRO A 20 0.64 8.02 -6.61
C PRO A 20 -0.59 7.25 -6.09
N ASN A 21 -1.58 6.96 -6.94
CA ASN A 21 -2.73 6.18 -6.53
C ASN A 21 -2.36 4.74 -6.17
N PHE A 22 -1.44 4.13 -6.89
CA PHE A 22 -0.93 2.80 -6.57
C PHE A 22 -0.25 2.77 -5.19
N ILE A 23 0.66 3.71 -4.93
CA ILE A 23 1.33 3.82 -3.63
C ILE A 23 0.32 4.07 -2.49
N HIS A 24 -0.61 5.01 -2.67
CA HIS A 24 -1.65 5.27 -1.67
C HIS A 24 -2.55 4.06 -1.43
N SER A 25 -2.79 3.21 -2.45
CA SER A 25 -3.56 1.98 -2.28
C SER A 25 -2.83 0.94 -1.43
N LEU A 26 -1.50 0.88 -1.51
CA LEU A 26 -0.69 0.03 -0.64
C LEU A 26 -0.76 0.48 0.82
N ASP A 27 -0.63 1.79 1.07
CA ASP A 27 -0.78 2.36 2.42
C ASP A 27 -2.18 2.09 2.98
N ALA A 28 -3.21 2.28 2.16
CA ALA A 28 -4.58 2.00 2.55
C ALA A 28 -4.80 0.50 2.87
N SER A 29 -4.15 -0.40 2.15
CA SER A 29 -4.26 -1.84 2.41
C SER A 29 -3.64 -2.23 3.74
N VAL A 30 -2.51 -1.63 4.13
CA VAL A 30 -1.92 -1.80 5.46
C VAL A 30 -2.89 -1.35 6.56
N MET A 31 -3.50 -0.18 6.38
CA MET A 31 -4.47 0.36 7.33
C MET A 31 -5.68 -0.57 7.49
N MET A 32 -6.25 -1.02 6.38
CA MET A 32 -7.42 -1.93 6.40
C MET A 32 -7.08 -3.26 7.05
N GLU A 33 -5.92 -3.81 6.76
CA GLU A 33 -5.46 -5.06 7.35
C GLU A 33 -5.25 -4.93 8.86
N LEU A 34 -4.62 -3.83 9.30
CA LEU A 34 -4.46 -3.54 10.72
C LEU A 34 -5.81 -3.41 11.41
N ALA A 35 -6.78 -2.74 10.79
CA ALA A 35 -8.13 -2.61 11.32
C ALA A 35 -8.84 -3.97 11.45
N CYS A 36 -8.70 -4.84 10.46
CA CYS A 36 -9.27 -6.19 10.52
C CYS A 36 -8.59 -7.09 11.56
N LYS A 37 -7.28 -6.93 11.77
CA LYS A 37 -6.50 -7.74 12.71
C LYS A 37 -6.63 -7.24 14.16
N SER A 38 -6.88 -5.96 14.35
CA SER A 38 -6.91 -5.35 15.68
C SER A 38 -8.07 -5.86 16.51
N THR A 39 -7.77 -6.23 17.76
CA THR A 39 -8.76 -6.58 18.80
C THR A 39 -8.91 -5.47 19.85
N TYR A 40 -8.37 -4.30 19.56
CA TYR A 40 -8.34 -3.11 20.39
C TYR A 40 -8.87 -1.90 19.64
N SER A 41 -9.30 -0.88 20.37
CA SER A 41 -9.75 0.37 19.75
C SER A 41 -8.58 1.10 19.13
N MET A 42 -8.73 1.50 17.88
CA MET A 42 -7.73 2.26 17.14
C MET A 42 -8.36 3.42 16.39
N SER A 43 -7.54 4.41 16.09
CA SER A 43 -7.86 5.53 15.21
C SER A 43 -6.79 5.64 14.15
N CYS A 44 -7.19 5.97 12.92
CA CYS A 44 -6.29 6.15 11.80
C CYS A 44 -6.58 7.49 11.13
N ILE A 45 -5.53 8.22 10.82
CA ILE A 45 -5.59 9.43 9.99
C ILE A 45 -4.48 9.31 8.95
N HIS A 46 -4.86 8.97 7.71
CA HIS A 46 -3.92 8.65 6.64
C HIS A 46 -2.94 7.52 7.03
N ASP A 47 -1.67 7.84 7.18
CA ASP A 47 -0.57 6.96 7.57
C ASP A 47 -0.26 6.99 9.08
N SER A 48 -1.04 7.73 9.85
CA SER A 48 -0.90 7.84 11.31
C SER A 48 -1.87 6.90 12.02
N PHE A 49 -1.35 6.12 12.94
CA PHE A 49 -2.10 5.16 13.73
C PHE A 49 -2.03 5.53 15.21
N ALA A 50 -3.17 5.50 15.88
CA ALA A 50 -3.26 5.78 17.30
C ALA A 50 -4.11 4.73 18.01
N THR A 51 -3.74 4.40 19.24
CA THR A 51 -4.48 3.51 20.14
C THR A 51 -4.28 3.95 21.59
N GLN A 52 -5.00 3.32 22.49
CA GLN A 52 -4.80 3.53 23.92
C GLN A 52 -3.42 3.03 24.35
N SER A 53 -2.79 3.72 25.28
CA SER A 53 -1.42 3.47 25.75
C SER A 53 -1.11 1.98 26.07
N PRO A 54 -1.97 1.21 26.75
CA PRO A 54 -1.71 -0.20 27.02
C PRO A 54 -1.64 -1.07 25.75
N ASN A 55 -2.26 -0.64 24.65
CA ASN A 55 -2.32 -1.39 23.39
C ASN A 55 -1.22 -0.96 22.39
N ALA A 56 -0.49 0.09 22.68
CA ALA A 56 0.54 0.62 21.77
C ALA A 56 1.62 -0.42 21.39
N PRO A 57 2.18 -1.23 22.33
CA PRO A 57 3.16 -2.24 21.96
C PRO A 57 2.58 -3.34 21.06
N LYS A 58 1.31 -3.69 21.24
CA LYS A 58 0.62 -4.67 20.40
C LYS A 58 0.40 -4.13 19.00
N MET A 59 -0.10 -2.90 18.89
CA MET A 59 -0.29 -2.24 17.59
C MET A 59 1.03 -2.12 16.82
N HIS A 60 2.11 -1.76 17.48
CA HIS A 60 3.44 -1.66 16.88
C HIS A 60 3.94 -3.00 16.33
N ARG A 61 3.70 -4.09 17.05
CA ARG A 61 4.01 -5.45 16.59
C ARG A 61 3.16 -5.85 15.38
N ASP A 62 1.85 -5.60 15.45
CA ASP A 62 0.93 -5.92 14.37
C ASP A 62 1.30 -5.17 13.08
N LEU A 63 1.67 -3.89 13.19
CA LEU A 63 2.16 -3.10 12.07
C LEU A 63 3.42 -3.71 11.43
N ARG A 64 4.42 -4.08 12.23
CA ARG A 64 5.65 -4.71 11.72
C ARG A 64 5.37 -5.97 10.93
N GLU A 65 4.50 -6.83 11.44
CA GLU A 65 4.11 -8.08 10.76
C GLU A 65 3.40 -7.79 9.43
N ILE A 66 2.50 -6.81 9.41
CA ILE A 66 1.75 -6.44 8.21
C ILE A 66 2.70 -5.89 7.14
N TYR A 67 3.57 -4.94 7.52
CA TYR A 67 4.56 -4.40 6.59
C TYR A 67 5.50 -5.47 6.06
N GLN A 68 6.05 -6.31 6.92
CA GLN A 68 6.92 -7.39 6.50
C GLN A 68 6.23 -8.31 5.49
N ARG A 69 5.01 -8.74 5.77
CA ARG A 69 4.27 -9.64 4.90
C ARG A 69 3.93 -8.97 3.57
N GLN A 70 3.47 -7.73 3.61
CA GLN A 70 3.06 -7.00 2.40
C GLN A 70 4.24 -6.75 1.46
N PHE A 71 5.40 -6.38 2.00
CA PHE A 71 6.58 -6.06 1.22
C PHE A 71 7.56 -7.22 1.02
N SER A 72 7.25 -8.43 1.51
CA SER A 72 8.02 -9.65 1.19
C SER A 72 7.83 -10.11 -0.26
N ASP A 73 6.73 -9.71 -0.88
CA ASP A 73 6.41 -10.01 -2.26
C ASP A 73 6.74 -8.85 -3.20
N ASP A 74 7.05 -9.17 -4.46
CA ASP A 74 7.18 -8.13 -5.49
C ASP A 74 5.80 -7.62 -5.92
N LEU A 75 5.38 -6.52 -5.28
CA LEU A 75 4.09 -5.89 -5.51
C LEU A 75 3.95 -5.30 -6.91
N VAL A 76 5.07 -4.79 -7.46
CA VAL A 76 5.08 -4.21 -8.81
C VAL A 76 4.89 -5.30 -9.85
N GLN A 77 5.55 -6.45 -9.67
CA GLN A 77 5.38 -7.59 -10.56
C GLN A 77 3.95 -8.15 -10.47
N LYS A 78 3.37 -8.27 -9.29
CA LYS A 78 1.97 -8.69 -9.13
C LYS A 78 1.01 -7.76 -9.85
N PHE A 79 1.19 -6.46 -9.70
CA PHE A 79 0.38 -5.45 -10.39
C PHE A 79 0.53 -5.55 -11.91
N LYS A 80 1.76 -5.74 -12.40
CA LYS A 80 2.03 -5.98 -13.81
C LYS A 80 1.25 -7.19 -14.32
N ASP A 81 1.35 -8.33 -13.64
CA ASP A 81 0.70 -9.58 -14.01
C ASP A 81 -0.83 -9.44 -14.09
N GLU A 82 -1.44 -8.72 -13.15
CA GLU A 82 -2.87 -8.43 -13.16
C GLU A 82 -3.27 -7.56 -14.36
N VAL A 83 -2.50 -6.54 -14.66
CA VAL A 83 -2.77 -5.65 -15.81
C VAL A 83 -2.58 -6.40 -17.13
N GLU A 84 -1.56 -7.23 -17.25
CA GLU A 84 -1.34 -8.08 -18.42
C GLU A 84 -2.51 -9.06 -18.63
N ALA A 85 -2.99 -9.68 -17.56
CA ALA A 85 -4.14 -10.59 -17.62
C ALA A 85 -5.42 -9.88 -18.11
N GLN A 86 -5.64 -8.64 -17.69
CA GLN A 86 -6.79 -7.87 -18.13
C GLN A 86 -6.67 -7.33 -19.56
N ARG A 87 -5.47 -6.95 -19.95
CA ARG A 87 -5.20 -6.33 -21.24
C ARG A 87 -4.93 -7.32 -22.36
N GLY A 88 -4.43 -8.52 -22.03
CA GLY A 88 -4.02 -9.54 -23.00
C GLY A 88 -2.75 -9.20 -23.80
N SER A 89 -1.93 -8.25 -23.31
CA SER A 89 -0.67 -7.86 -23.95
C SER A 89 0.44 -7.75 -22.91
N THR A 90 1.65 -8.14 -23.29
CA THR A 90 2.85 -8.07 -22.45
C THR A 90 3.27 -6.62 -22.22
N LEU A 91 3.69 -6.30 -21.01
CA LEU A 91 4.27 -5.03 -20.60
C LEU A 91 5.79 -5.17 -20.45
N GLU A 92 6.48 -4.04 -20.31
CA GLU A 92 7.90 -4.00 -19.97
C GLU A 92 8.14 -4.69 -18.62
N ASP A 93 9.35 -5.23 -18.44
CA ASP A 93 9.70 -5.89 -17.18
C ASP A 93 9.71 -4.91 -16.02
N SER A 94 9.33 -5.40 -14.84
CA SER A 94 9.41 -4.60 -13.62
C SER A 94 10.88 -4.35 -13.27
N PRO A 95 11.20 -3.19 -12.66
CA PRO A 95 12.56 -2.93 -12.18
C PRO A 95 12.97 -3.96 -11.12
N ASP A 96 14.26 -4.20 -11.01
CA ASP A 96 14.81 -5.08 -9.98
C ASP A 96 14.45 -4.58 -8.58
N LEU A 97 14.21 -5.52 -7.67
CA LEU A 97 13.95 -5.21 -6.28
C LEU A 97 15.20 -4.58 -5.62
N GLY A 98 14.97 -3.70 -4.65
CA GLY A 98 16.02 -3.16 -3.82
C GLY A 98 16.71 -4.22 -2.96
N THR A 99 17.79 -3.84 -2.31
CA THR A 99 18.63 -4.73 -1.49
C THR A 99 18.20 -4.83 -0.02
N LEU A 100 17.10 -4.19 0.35
CA LEU A 100 16.57 -4.22 1.72
C LEU A 100 16.08 -5.63 2.07
N ASP A 101 16.65 -6.21 3.12
CA ASP A 101 16.10 -7.43 3.71
C ASP A 101 14.85 -7.10 4.55
N VAL A 102 13.69 -7.43 4.02
CA VAL A 102 12.38 -7.16 4.66
C VAL A 102 12.24 -7.90 6.01
N ASN A 103 12.98 -8.98 6.22
CA ASN A 103 12.94 -9.71 7.49
C ASN A 103 13.49 -8.89 8.65
N THR A 104 14.37 -7.92 8.40
CA THR A 104 14.91 -7.03 9.42
C THR A 104 13.85 -6.10 10.03
N LEU A 105 12.70 -5.91 9.36
CA LEU A 105 11.59 -5.10 9.88
C LEU A 105 10.99 -5.65 11.18
N LYS A 106 11.13 -6.95 11.44
CA LYS A 106 10.65 -7.54 12.70
C LYS A 106 11.38 -7.00 13.92
N ASP A 107 12.66 -6.73 13.77
CA ASP A 107 13.56 -6.34 14.85
C ASP A 107 13.76 -4.83 14.93
N CYS A 108 13.19 -4.07 14.01
CA CYS A 108 13.26 -2.61 14.03
C CYS A 108 12.52 -2.03 15.25
N GLU A 109 13.17 -1.13 15.96
CA GLU A 109 12.54 -0.40 17.06
C GLU A 109 11.49 0.61 16.51
N TYR A 110 11.81 1.25 15.39
CA TYR A 110 10.93 2.19 14.70
C TYR A 110 10.76 1.77 13.24
N ILE A 111 9.50 1.65 12.80
CA ILE A 111 9.17 1.42 11.38
C ILE A 111 9.11 2.75 10.63
N PHE A 112 8.61 3.78 11.31
CA PHE A 112 8.51 5.14 10.82
C PHE A 112 9.42 6.03 11.64
N SER A 113 10.44 6.58 11.05
CA SER A 113 11.32 7.56 11.67
C SER A 113 11.65 8.67 10.70
#